data_eb303b48148a89bec36907acfea5896d
#
_entry.id   eb303b48148a89bec36907acfea5896d
#
_cell.length_a   1.000
_cell.length_b   1.000
_cell.length_c   1.000
_cell.angle_alpha   90.00
_cell.angle_beta   90.00
_cell.angle_gamma   90.00
#
_symmetry.space_group_name_H-M   'P 1'
#
loop_
_entity.id
_entity.type
_entity.pdbx_description
1 polymer ?
#
loop_
_entity_poly.entity_id
_entity_poly.type
_entity_poly.pdbx_seq_one_letter_code
_entity_poly.pdbx_strand_id
1 'polypeptide(L)'
;MSDTRTVDVLDAKGAKSGTAELPAELFDVPANIPLIHQVVTAQLAAARQGTHATKTRGEVRGGGAKPYRQKGTGRARQGSRRSPQFVGGGIVHGPQPRNYAQRTPKKMIIAALRGALSDRARDGRVHVIAELVSGDAPATKAALGALAGVTTSDKVLVVIHRDEDLAWLSLRNVVTAHVLVVDQLNAYDVLVNDEVVFTSAALQAFVNRGESSVRPEPVEGRDDAPRQAQGASEEAQDAPEEAQGVSEEDEK
;
A
#
# COMPACT_ATOMS: atom_id res chain seq x y z
N MET A 1 19.10 -13.68 24.35
CA MET A 1 19.07 -14.70 23.28
C MET A 1 17.60 -14.89 22.94
N SER A 2 17.18 -14.56 21.74
CA SER A 2 15.82 -14.78 21.29
C SER A 2 15.66 -16.26 20.99
N ASP A 3 14.79 -16.94 21.73
CA ASP A 3 14.57 -18.37 21.59
C ASP A 3 13.75 -18.64 20.31
N THR A 4 14.29 -19.44 19.41
CA THR A 4 13.58 -19.96 18.23
C THR A 4 12.39 -20.78 18.74
N ARG A 5 11.17 -20.43 18.29
CA ARG A 5 9.97 -21.19 18.62
C ARG A 5 9.80 -22.35 17.65
N THR A 6 9.37 -23.49 18.17
CA THR A 6 8.98 -24.63 17.35
C THR A 6 7.48 -24.80 17.37
N VAL A 7 6.88 -25.02 16.20
CA VAL A 7 5.45 -25.30 16.01
C VAL A 7 5.29 -26.64 15.34
N ASP A 8 4.28 -27.37 15.73
CA ASP A 8 3.97 -28.64 15.13
C ASP A 8 3.41 -28.45 13.70
N VAL A 9 3.94 -29.20 12.75
CA VAL A 9 3.39 -29.27 11.40
C VAL A 9 2.28 -30.34 11.42
N LEU A 10 1.07 -29.90 11.08
CA LEU A 10 -0.10 -30.76 11.05
C LEU A 10 -0.36 -31.27 9.64
N ASP A 11 -0.84 -32.48 9.54
CA ASP A 11 -1.31 -33.07 8.28
C ASP A 11 -2.77 -32.63 8.01
N ALA A 12 -3.28 -32.88 6.81
CA ALA A 12 -4.68 -32.62 6.43
C ALA A 12 -5.74 -33.26 7.34
N LYS A 13 -5.34 -34.22 8.17
CA LYS A 13 -6.19 -34.88 9.19
C LYS A 13 -6.03 -34.32 10.60
N GLY A 14 -5.22 -33.26 10.78
CA GLY A 14 -4.89 -32.70 12.10
C GLY A 14 -3.88 -33.53 12.91
N ALA A 15 -3.26 -34.56 12.32
CA ALA A 15 -2.21 -35.32 12.96
C ALA A 15 -0.85 -34.63 12.81
N LYS A 16 0.01 -34.75 13.83
CA LYS A 16 1.37 -34.18 13.78
C LYS A 16 2.22 -34.98 12.78
N SER A 17 2.69 -34.31 11.73
CA SER A 17 3.58 -34.86 10.70
C SER A 17 5.03 -34.47 10.88
N GLY A 18 5.30 -33.38 11.60
CA GLY A 18 6.66 -32.87 11.80
C GLY A 18 6.69 -31.65 12.74
N THR A 19 7.80 -30.97 12.75
CA THR A 19 8.00 -29.70 13.47
C THR A 19 8.61 -28.66 12.54
N ALA A 20 8.15 -27.42 12.61
CA ALA A 20 8.70 -26.28 11.89
C ALA A 20 9.30 -25.30 12.89
N GLU A 21 10.42 -24.71 12.53
CA GLU A 21 11.08 -23.67 13.32
C GLU A 21 10.61 -22.29 12.87
N LEU A 22 10.25 -21.45 13.85
CA LEU A 22 9.92 -20.04 13.65
C LEU A 22 11.10 -19.21 14.10
N PRO A 23 11.91 -18.63 13.19
CA PRO A 23 13.06 -17.81 13.55
C PRO A 23 12.65 -16.62 14.41
N ALA A 24 13.35 -16.40 15.52
CA ALA A 24 13.06 -15.32 16.45
C ALA A 24 13.13 -13.91 15.82
N GLU A 25 13.99 -13.74 14.80
CA GLU A 25 14.11 -12.49 14.04
C GLU A 25 12.84 -12.10 13.28
N LEU A 26 11.97 -13.07 12.99
CA LEU A 26 10.71 -12.86 12.26
C LEU A 26 9.48 -12.99 13.16
N PHE A 27 9.54 -13.86 14.19
CA PHE A 27 8.38 -14.25 15.00
C PHE A 27 8.52 -13.95 16.50
N ASP A 28 9.60 -13.28 16.93
CA ASP A 28 9.75 -12.85 18.33
C ASP A 28 10.24 -11.39 18.48
N VAL A 29 9.84 -10.56 17.55
CA VAL A 29 10.12 -9.11 17.58
C VAL A 29 9.07 -8.41 18.45
N PRO A 30 9.44 -7.46 19.32
CA PRO A 30 8.47 -6.68 20.11
C PRO A 30 7.54 -5.89 19.18
N ALA A 31 6.23 -5.98 19.41
CA ALA A 31 5.22 -5.29 18.61
C ALA A 31 5.25 -3.78 18.92
N ASN A 32 5.52 -2.96 17.89
CA ASN A 32 5.44 -1.51 17.98
C ASN A 32 4.07 -1.04 17.48
N ILE A 33 3.13 -0.84 18.42
CA ILE A 33 1.73 -0.49 18.12
C ILE A 33 1.62 0.80 17.29
N PRO A 34 2.30 1.93 17.60
CA PRO A 34 2.26 3.14 16.77
C PRO A 34 2.70 2.90 15.33
N LEU A 35 3.75 2.10 15.12
CA LEU A 35 4.26 1.74 13.81
C LEU A 35 3.22 0.91 13.02
N ILE A 36 2.66 -0.11 13.64
CA ILE A 36 1.62 -0.96 13.05
C ILE A 36 0.41 -0.10 12.66
N HIS A 37 -0.06 0.76 13.56
CA HIS A 37 -1.17 1.67 13.28
C HIS A 37 -0.91 2.57 12.07
N GLN A 38 0.28 3.17 11.97
CA GLN A 38 0.64 4.03 10.84
C GLN A 38 0.65 3.27 9.52
N VAL A 39 1.22 2.05 9.50
CA VAL A 39 1.28 1.21 8.29
C VAL A 39 -0.11 0.75 7.86
N VAL A 40 -0.95 0.29 8.80
CA VAL A 40 -2.33 -0.13 8.51
C VAL A 40 -3.18 1.04 8.01
N THR A 41 -3.06 2.21 8.64
CA THR A 41 -3.76 3.43 8.19
C THR A 41 -3.35 3.82 6.77
N ALA A 42 -2.06 3.74 6.44
CA ALA A 42 -1.56 4.02 5.09
C ALA A 42 -2.09 3.01 4.06
N GLN A 43 -2.15 1.73 4.41
CA GLN A 43 -2.68 0.66 3.56
C GLN A 43 -4.18 0.86 3.28
N LEU A 44 -5.00 1.14 4.31
CA LEU A 44 -6.42 1.41 4.16
C LEU A 44 -6.69 2.71 3.39
N ALA A 45 -5.88 3.74 3.59
CA ALA A 45 -5.97 4.99 2.84
C ALA A 45 -5.69 4.77 1.35
N ALA A 46 -4.71 3.93 1.00
CA ALA A 46 -4.38 3.61 -0.39
C ALA A 46 -5.51 2.90 -1.15
N ALA A 47 -6.38 2.15 -0.46
CA ALA A 47 -7.54 1.47 -1.05
C ALA A 47 -8.68 2.43 -1.44
N ARG A 48 -8.66 3.70 -0.96
CA ARG A 48 -9.70 4.68 -1.29
C ARG A 48 -9.53 5.17 -2.72
N GLN A 49 -10.58 5.07 -3.53
CA GLN A 49 -10.57 5.51 -4.93
C GLN A 49 -10.41 7.03 -5.10
N GLY A 50 -10.96 7.83 -4.19
CA GLY A 50 -10.85 9.27 -4.21
C GLY A 50 -11.53 9.97 -5.39
N THR A 51 -12.58 9.38 -5.98
CA THR A 51 -13.25 9.84 -7.19
C THR A 51 -14.31 10.92 -6.97
N HIS A 52 -14.46 11.42 -5.73
CA HIS A 52 -15.40 12.50 -5.42
C HIS A 52 -15.02 13.78 -6.16
N ALA A 53 -16.00 14.44 -6.76
CA ALA A 53 -15.82 15.69 -7.50
C ALA A 53 -17.02 16.61 -7.31
N THR A 54 -16.75 17.90 -7.32
CA THR A 54 -17.77 18.94 -7.37
C THR A 54 -17.43 19.93 -8.47
N LYS A 55 -18.46 20.48 -9.11
CA LYS A 55 -18.27 21.46 -10.19
C LYS A 55 -17.94 22.83 -9.61
N THR A 56 -16.81 23.36 -10.01
CA THR A 56 -16.40 24.74 -9.77
C THR A 56 -17.21 25.71 -10.65
N ARG A 57 -17.10 27.00 -10.38
CA ARG A 57 -17.78 28.04 -11.18
C ARG A 57 -17.47 27.93 -12.68
N GLY A 58 -16.28 27.49 -13.04
CA GLY A 58 -15.89 27.33 -14.45
C GLY A 58 -16.59 26.16 -15.14
N GLU A 59 -16.85 25.09 -14.42
CA GLU A 59 -17.40 23.83 -14.92
C GLU A 59 -18.93 23.78 -14.96
N VAL A 60 -19.59 24.67 -14.21
CA VAL A 60 -21.06 24.76 -14.27
C VAL A 60 -21.51 25.37 -15.58
N ARG A 61 -22.48 24.74 -16.26
CA ARG A 61 -23.04 25.22 -17.53
C ARG A 61 -23.75 26.58 -17.36
N GLY A 62 -23.57 27.48 -18.32
CA GLY A 62 -24.28 28.76 -18.41
C GLY A 62 -23.44 29.98 -18.00
N GLY A 63 -24.07 31.14 -17.84
CA GLY A 63 -23.48 32.32 -17.23
C GLY A 63 -22.33 33.00 -17.97
N GLY A 64 -22.26 32.94 -19.29
CA GLY A 64 -21.22 33.62 -20.10
C GLY A 64 -21.30 35.15 -20.04
N ALA A 65 -22.50 35.70 -19.95
CA ALA A 65 -22.70 37.14 -19.90
C ALA A 65 -22.73 37.67 -18.44
N LYS A 66 -22.23 38.90 -18.25
CA LYS A 66 -22.35 39.62 -16.98
C LYS A 66 -23.85 39.92 -16.71
N PRO A 67 -24.39 39.64 -15.50
CA PRO A 67 -25.83 39.83 -15.20
C PRO A 67 -26.36 41.26 -15.43
N TYR A 68 -25.55 42.26 -15.12
CA TYR A 68 -25.86 43.67 -15.29
C TYR A 68 -24.61 44.52 -15.28
N ARG A 69 -24.71 45.82 -15.66
CA ARG A 69 -23.61 46.78 -15.70
C ARG A 69 -23.00 47.02 -14.31
N GLN A 70 -21.72 47.42 -14.28
CA GLN A 70 -20.89 47.52 -13.07
C GLN A 70 -21.37 48.57 -12.07
N LYS A 71 -21.98 49.68 -12.55
CA LYS A 71 -22.48 50.79 -11.74
C LYS A 71 -23.88 51.23 -12.23
N GLY A 72 -24.62 51.98 -11.41
CA GLY A 72 -25.89 52.59 -11.78
C GLY A 72 -27.10 51.66 -11.73
N THR A 73 -27.04 50.54 -10.99
CA THR A 73 -28.17 49.59 -10.81
C THR A 73 -28.71 49.56 -9.39
N GLY A 74 -28.08 50.23 -8.42
CA GLY A 74 -28.43 50.15 -7.00
C GLY A 74 -28.26 48.79 -6.35
N ARG A 75 -27.77 47.79 -7.08
CA ARG A 75 -27.55 46.40 -6.62
C ARG A 75 -26.11 46.09 -6.35
N ALA A 76 -25.83 45.04 -5.55
CA ALA A 76 -24.52 44.50 -5.35
C ALA A 76 -23.89 44.06 -6.69
N ARG A 77 -22.57 44.31 -6.85
CA ARG A 77 -21.87 43.95 -8.08
C ARG A 77 -21.79 42.45 -8.28
N GLN A 78 -22.12 41.99 -9.48
CA GLN A 78 -22.07 40.56 -9.83
C GLN A 78 -21.29 40.33 -11.14
N GLY A 79 -20.40 39.38 -11.15
CA GLY A 79 -19.61 39.04 -12.32
C GLY A 79 -20.17 37.87 -13.13
N SER A 80 -20.86 36.95 -12.49
CA SER A 80 -21.41 35.76 -13.14
C SER A 80 -22.56 35.17 -12.35
N ARG A 81 -23.55 34.62 -13.05
CA ARG A 81 -24.68 33.87 -12.45
C ARG A 81 -24.26 32.47 -11.93
N ARG A 82 -23.06 31.99 -12.29
CA ARG A 82 -22.50 30.72 -11.81
C ARG A 82 -21.71 30.87 -10.50
N SER A 83 -21.67 32.06 -9.93
CA SER A 83 -20.99 32.28 -8.65
C SER A 83 -21.68 31.48 -7.52
N PRO A 84 -20.93 31.06 -6.48
CA PRO A 84 -21.41 30.16 -5.45
C PRO A 84 -22.63 30.65 -4.67
N GLN A 85 -22.83 31.96 -4.58
CA GLN A 85 -23.99 32.58 -3.92
C GLN A 85 -25.30 32.43 -4.69
N PHE A 86 -25.26 32.02 -5.96
CA PHE A 86 -26.46 31.80 -6.76
C PHE A 86 -26.87 30.33 -6.71
N VAL A 87 -28.18 30.11 -6.71
CA VAL A 87 -28.74 28.76 -6.84
C VAL A 87 -28.32 28.13 -8.16
N GLY A 88 -27.75 26.93 -8.11
CA GLY A 88 -27.17 26.27 -9.27
C GLY A 88 -25.79 26.79 -9.66
N GLY A 89 -25.16 27.65 -8.85
CA GLY A 89 -23.77 28.09 -9.04
C GLY A 89 -22.76 27.01 -8.68
N GLY A 90 -21.48 27.29 -8.93
CA GLY A 90 -20.40 26.37 -8.60
C GLY A 90 -20.13 26.30 -7.10
N ILE A 91 -19.49 25.23 -6.65
CA ILE A 91 -19.09 25.05 -5.25
C ILE A 91 -17.69 25.60 -5.05
N VAL A 92 -17.50 26.35 -3.94
CA VAL A 92 -16.19 26.84 -3.49
C VAL A 92 -15.58 25.80 -2.55
N HIS A 93 -14.31 25.47 -2.76
CA HIS A 93 -13.59 24.51 -1.93
C HIS A 93 -14.27 23.14 -1.79
N GLY A 94 -15.05 22.73 -2.78
CA GLY A 94 -15.63 21.39 -2.81
C GLY A 94 -14.57 20.30 -3.03
N PRO A 95 -14.88 19.04 -2.73
CA PRO A 95 -13.96 17.94 -2.93
C PRO A 95 -13.60 17.80 -4.41
N GLN A 96 -12.33 17.56 -4.65
CA GLN A 96 -11.77 17.26 -5.97
C GLN A 96 -11.14 15.86 -5.95
N PRO A 97 -11.11 15.14 -7.07
CA PRO A 97 -10.46 13.83 -7.14
C PRO A 97 -9.01 13.92 -6.68
N ARG A 98 -8.64 13.05 -5.75
CA ARG A 98 -7.26 12.98 -5.25
C ARG A 98 -6.86 11.56 -4.88
N ASN A 99 -5.57 11.29 -4.93
CA ASN A 99 -4.99 10.08 -4.40
C ASN A 99 -4.84 10.19 -2.87
N TYR A 100 -5.21 9.12 -2.16
CA TYR A 100 -5.07 9.01 -0.71
C TYR A 100 -3.87 8.15 -0.28
N ALA A 101 -3.07 7.64 -1.21
CA ALA A 101 -1.91 6.84 -0.89
C ALA A 101 -0.91 7.63 -0.03
N GLN A 102 -0.46 7.00 1.05
CA GLN A 102 0.55 7.53 1.96
C GLN A 102 1.85 6.78 1.76
N ARG A 103 2.90 7.48 1.37
CA ARG A 103 4.21 6.86 1.16
C ARG A 103 4.80 6.38 2.49
N THR A 104 4.95 5.07 2.63
CA THR A 104 5.55 4.44 3.81
C THR A 104 6.86 3.76 3.42
N PRO A 105 7.97 3.97 4.14
CA PRO A 105 9.23 3.29 3.88
C PRO A 105 9.11 1.77 3.99
N LYS A 106 9.76 1.02 3.09
CA LYS A 106 9.72 -0.46 3.08
C LYS A 106 10.12 -1.08 4.42
N LYS A 107 11.14 -0.53 5.10
CA LYS A 107 11.58 -1.01 6.42
C LYS A 107 10.48 -0.92 7.49
N MET A 108 9.65 0.13 7.44
CA MET A 108 8.50 0.28 8.36
C MET A 108 7.43 -0.78 8.10
N ILE A 109 7.14 -1.07 6.84
CA ILE A 109 6.15 -2.09 6.44
C ILE A 109 6.61 -3.47 6.92
N ILE A 110 7.87 -3.82 6.69
CA ILE A 110 8.46 -5.10 7.13
C ILE A 110 8.44 -5.20 8.67
N ALA A 111 8.86 -4.16 9.37
CA ALA A 111 8.86 -4.16 10.84
C ALA A 111 7.44 -4.29 11.44
N ALA A 112 6.44 -3.64 10.82
CA ALA A 112 5.04 -3.78 11.23
C ALA A 112 4.52 -5.20 11.03
N LEU A 113 4.83 -5.83 9.89
CA LEU A 113 4.45 -7.22 9.60
C LEU A 113 5.10 -8.19 10.60
N ARG A 114 6.41 -8.07 10.84
CA ARG A 114 7.13 -8.90 11.82
C ARG A 114 6.55 -8.75 13.22
N GLY A 115 6.26 -7.51 13.64
CA GLY A 115 5.62 -7.25 14.94
C GLY A 115 4.24 -7.88 15.06
N ALA A 116 3.40 -7.81 14.02
CA ALA A 116 2.07 -8.42 14.02
C ALA A 116 2.14 -9.96 14.05
N LEU A 117 3.03 -10.58 13.27
CA LEU A 117 3.24 -12.03 13.28
C LEU A 117 3.81 -12.53 14.61
N SER A 118 4.73 -11.75 15.21
CA SER A 118 5.33 -12.08 16.51
C SER A 118 4.28 -12.08 17.63
N ASP A 119 3.34 -11.15 17.59
CA ASP A 119 2.22 -11.10 18.53
C ASP A 119 1.35 -12.34 18.43
N ARG A 120 0.95 -12.71 17.20
CA ARG A 120 0.20 -13.94 16.94
C ARG A 120 0.97 -15.21 17.33
N ALA A 121 2.28 -15.25 17.09
CA ALA A 121 3.11 -16.38 17.46
C ALA A 121 3.26 -16.53 18.98
N ARG A 122 3.33 -15.42 19.74
CA ARG A 122 3.35 -15.45 21.22
C ARG A 122 2.05 -15.98 21.80
N ASP A 123 0.93 -15.64 21.19
CA ASP A 123 -0.39 -16.11 21.58
C ASP A 123 -0.66 -17.58 21.15
N GLY A 124 0.26 -18.23 20.44
CA GLY A 124 0.07 -19.59 19.92
C GLY A 124 -0.92 -19.68 18.77
N ARG A 125 -1.17 -18.58 18.06
CA ARG A 125 -2.15 -18.45 16.96
C ARG A 125 -1.52 -18.55 15.57
N VAL A 126 -0.32 -19.08 15.48
CA VAL A 126 0.36 -19.40 14.22
C VAL A 126 0.47 -20.90 14.09
N HIS A 127 -0.12 -21.44 13.04
CA HIS A 127 -0.17 -22.87 12.77
C HIS A 127 0.51 -23.18 11.45
N VAL A 128 1.04 -24.39 11.32
CA VAL A 128 1.67 -24.88 10.09
C VAL A 128 1.00 -26.17 9.65
N ILE A 129 0.59 -26.22 8.40
CA ILE A 129 0.03 -27.41 7.77
C ILE A 129 0.94 -27.90 6.65
N ALA A 130 1.10 -29.19 6.54
CA ALA A 130 1.94 -29.76 5.48
C ALA A 130 1.34 -29.50 4.10
N GLU A 131 0.09 -29.88 3.91
CA GLU A 131 -0.70 -29.71 2.70
C GLU A 131 -2.17 -29.50 3.05
N LEU A 132 -2.87 -28.58 2.36
CA LEU A 132 -4.29 -28.30 2.57
C LEU A 132 -5.20 -29.25 1.76
N VAL A 133 -4.75 -29.67 0.59
CA VAL A 133 -5.50 -30.52 -0.32
C VAL A 133 -4.56 -31.55 -0.93
N SER A 134 -4.86 -32.80 -0.71
CA SER A 134 -4.15 -33.92 -1.33
C SER A 134 -4.86 -34.35 -2.61
N GLY A 135 -4.15 -34.37 -3.76
CA GLY A 135 -4.69 -34.81 -5.05
C GLY A 135 -4.60 -33.76 -6.16
N ASP A 136 -5.11 -34.13 -7.34
CA ASP A 136 -4.97 -33.33 -8.56
C ASP A 136 -6.16 -32.40 -8.85
N ALA A 137 -7.17 -32.35 -7.97
CA ALA A 137 -8.37 -31.56 -8.17
C ALA A 137 -8.71 -30.69 -6.94
N PRO A 138 -9.27 -29.48 -7.12
CA PRO A 138 -9.70 -28.64 -6.02
C PRO A 138 -10.81 -29.34 -5.20
N ALA A 139 -10.69 -29.32 -3.87
CA ALA A 139 -11.62 -29.96 -2.96
C ALA A 139 -11.92 -29.08 -1.73
N THR A 140 -12.95 -28.24 -1.81
CA THR A 140 -13.34 -27.31 -0.72
C THR A 140 -13.66 -28.04 0.58
N LYS A 141 -14.36 -29.19 0.51
CA LYS A 141 -14.72 -29.95 1.71
C LYS A 141 -13.49 -30.55 2.41
N ALA A 142 -12.51 -31.02 1.65
CA ALA A 142 -11.26 -31.54 2.20
C ALA A 142 -10.45 -30.41 2.86
N ALA A 143 -10.30 -29.27 2.18
CA ALA A 143 -9.59 -28.10 2.71
C ALA A 143 -10.25 -27.55 3.99
N LEU A 144 -11.57 -27.48 4.06
CA LEU A 144 -12.29 -27.08 5.28
C LEU A 144 -12.10 -28.10 6.41
N GLY A 145 -12.09 -29.38 6.08
CA GLY A 145 -11.81 -30.46 7.06
C GLY A 145 -10.40 -30.34 7.63
N ALA A 146 -9.40 -30.00 6.78
CA ALA A 146 -8.03 -29.77 7.20
C ALA A 146 -7.91 -28.54 8.12
N LEU A 147 -8.57 -27.43 7.77
CA LEU A 147 -8.59 -26.23 8.60
C LEU A 147 -9.28 -26.47 9.95
N ALA A 148 -10.42 -27.18 9.97
CA ALA A 148 -11.12 -27.50 11.21
C ALA A 148 -10.31 -28.40 12.15
N GLY A 149 -9.37 -29.17 11.63
CA GLY A 149 -8.42 -29.96 12.43
C GLY A 149 -7.30 -29.12 13.05
N VAL A 150 -7.07 -27.90 12.57
CA VAL A 150 -6.00 -27.00 13.01
C VAL A 150 -6.54 -25.89 13.89
N THR A 151 -7.67 -25.29 13.53
CA THR A 151 -8.25 -24.15 14.21
C THR A 151 -9.77 -24.22 14.29
N THR A 152 -10.34 -23.61 15.34
CA THR A 152 -11.79 -23.48 15.53
C THR A 152 -12.27 -22.04 15.33
N SER A 153 -11.37 -21.13 14.94
CA SER A 153 -11.68 -19.70 14.76
C SER A 153 -12.48 -19.44 13.48
N ASP A 154 -13.38 -18.45 13.54
CA ASP A 154 -14.21 -18.05 12.40
C ASP A 154 -13.48 -17.17 11.39
N LYS A 155 -12.30 -16.65 11.73
CA LYS A 155 -11.49 -15.79 10.88
C LYS A 155 -10.06 -16.30 10.81
N VAL A 156 -9.76 -16.98 9.74
CA VAL A 156 -8.46 -17.61 9.54
C VAL A 156 -7.77 -17.02 8.31
N LEU A 157 -6.54 -16.56 8.49
CA LEU A 157 -5.66 -16.19 7.39
C LEU A 157 -4.88 -17.44 6.95
N VAL A 158 -5.09 -17.86 5.72
CA VAL A 158 -4.35 -18.98 5.12
C VAL A 158 -3.31 -18.44 4.16
N VAL A 159 -2.04 -18.67 4.49
CA VAL A 159 -0.90 -18.24 3.68
C VAL A 159 -0.37 -19.43 2.90
N ILE A 160 -0.44 -19.33 1.58
CA ILE A 160 -0.06 -20.38 0.63
C ILE A 160 1.17 -19.97 -0.20
N HIS A 161 1.89 -20.96 -0.73
CA HIS A 161 2.91 -20.71 -1.74
C HIS A 161 2.27 -20.39 -3.11
N ARG A 162 3.02 -19.71 -3.98
CA ARG A 162 2.52 -19.30 -5.30
C ARG A 162 2.14 -20.48 -6.20
N ASP A 163 2.81 -21.61 -6.04
CA ASP A 163 2.57 -22.81 -6.86
C ASP A 163 1.41 -23.69 -6.32
N GLU A 164 0.78 -23.27 -5.21
CA GLU A 164 -0.34 -24.03 -4.59
C GLU A 164 -1.71 -23.56 -5.09
N ASP A 165 -1.91 -23.56 -6.42
CA ASP A 165 -3.16 -23.14 -7.05
C ASP A 165 -4.39 -23.96 -6.59
N LEU A 166 -4.21 -25.25 -6.31
CA LEU A 166 -5.29 -26.12 -5.85
C LEU A 166 -5.81 -25.71 -4.47
N ALA A 167 -4.93 -25.31 -3.57
CA ALA A 167 -5.29 -24.80 -2.25
C ALA A 167 -6.08 -23.48 -2.38
N TRP A 168 -5.62 -22.58 -3.25
CA TRP A 168 -6.31 -21.32 -3.53
C TRP A 168 -7.70 -21.52 -4.12
N LEU A 169 -7.83 -22.38 -5.15
CA LEU A 169 -9.12 -22.71 -5.77
C LEU A 169 -10.09 -23.38 -4.79
N SER A 170 -9.57 -24.17 -3.86
CA SER A 170 -10.38 -24.88 -2.87
C SER A 170 -10.95 -23.96 -1.80
N LEU A 171 -10.22 -22.93 -1.39
CA LEU A 171 -10.58 -22.08 -0.25
C LEU A 171 -11.12 -20.69 -0.65
N ARG A 172 -10.92 -20.21 -1.88
CA ARG A 172 -11.30 -18.83 -2.27
C ARG A 172 -12.79 -18.50 -2.09
N ASN A 173 -13.68 -19.48 -2.07
CA ASN A 173 -15.12 -19.29 -1.88
C ASN A 173 -15.54 -19.38 -0.40
N VAL A 174 -14.63 -19.67 0.50
CA VAL A 174 -14.91 -19.84 1.92
C VAL A 174 -14.84 -18.49 2.62
N VAL A 175 -15.92 -18.06 3.26
CA VAL A 175 -16.01 -16.75 3.91
C VAL A 175 -15.17 -16.65 5.18
N THR A 176 -14.99 -17.77 5.88
CA THR A 176 -14.22 -17.84 7.13
C THR A 176 -12.70 -17.90 6.91
N ALA A 177 -12.26 -18.24 5.70
CA ALA A 177 -10.86 -18.34 5.35
C ALA A 177 -10.46 -17.25 4.35
N HIS A 178 -9.53 -16.38 4.75
CA HIS A 178 -8.90 -15.40 3.86
C HIS A 178 -7.59 -16.00 3.32
N VAL A 179 -7.55 -16.26 2.02
CA VAL A 179 -6.39 -16.92 1.39
C VAL A 179 -5.49 -15.88 0.73
N LEU A 180 -4.21 -15.90 1.07
CA LEU A 180 -3.19 -15.04 0.48
C LEU A 180 -1.95 -15.83 0.07
N VAL A 181 -1.34 -15.42 -1.03
CA VAL A 181 0.00 -15.86 -1.39
C VAL A 181 1.03 -15.18 -0.48
N VAL A 182 2.08 -15.90 -0.10
CA VAL A 182 3.13 -15.41 0.81
C VAL A 182 3.72 -14.05 0.39
N ASP A 183 3.78 -13.77 -0.91
CA ASP A 183 4.28 -12.48 -1.44
C ASP A 183 3.37 -11.29 -1.14
N GLN A 184 2.09 -11.54 -0.92
CA GLN A 184 1.06 -10.52 -0.64
C GLN A 184 0.80 -10.33 0.85
N LEU A 185 1.46 -11.12 1.70
CA LEU A 185 1.29 -11.06 3.16
C LEU A 185 1.58 -9.66 3.69
N ASN A 186 0.66 -9.10 4.45
CA ASN A 186 0.73 -7.76 4.99
C ASN A 186 0.20 -7.69 6.44
N ALA A 187 0.53 -6.61 7.15
CA ALA A 187 0.17 -6.44 8.55
C ALA A 187 -1.35 -6.33 8.79
N TYR A 188 -2.10 -5.73 7.86
CA TYR A 188 -3.55 -5.58 8.00
C TYR A 188 -4.26 -6.94 8.01
N ASP A 189 -3.93 -7.82 7.06
CA ASP A 189 -4.58 -9.13 6.97
C ASP A 189 -4.24 -10.03 8.16
N VAL A 190 -3.01 -9.95 8.70
CA VAL A 190 -2.62 -10.65 9.94
C VAL A 190 -3.43 -10.16 11.14
N LEU A 191 -3.74 -8.87 11.22
CA LEU A 191 -4.46 -8.29 12.36
C LEU A 191 -5.98 -8.49 12.28
N VAL A 192 -6.56 -8.52 11.08
CA VAL A 192 -8.00 -8.70 10.89
C VAL A 192 -8.43 -10.14 11.18
N ASN A 193 -7.54 -11.10 10.93
CA ASN A 193 -7.79 -12.50 11.18
C ASN A 193 -7.31 -12.90 12.60
N ASP A 194 -8.01 -13.84 13.21
CA ASP A 194 -7.71 -14.29 14.57
C ASP A 194 -6.51 -15.25 14.59
N GLU A 195 -6.40 -16.10 13.60
CA GLU A 195 -5.35 -17.10 13.47
C GLU A 195 -4.71 -17.08 12.08
N VAL A 196 -3.45 -17.49 12.02
CA VAL A 196 -2.65 -17.55 10.79
C VAL A 196 -2.20 -18.99 10.56
N VAL A 197 -2.56 -19.54 9.43
CA VAL A 197 -2.18 -20.90 9.01
C VAL A 197 -1.26 -20.79 7.80
N PHE A 198 -0.04 -21.26 7.94
CA PHE A 198 0.92 -21.35 6.84
C PHE A 198 0.93 -22.78 6.25
N THR A 199 1.05 -22.90 4.93
CA THR A 199 1.54 -24.15 4.36
C THR A 199 3.04 -24.27 4.62
N SER A 200 3.58 -25.48 4.69
CA SER A 200 5.02 -25.68 4.95
C SER A 200 5.88 -25.00 3.87
N ALA A 201 5.45 -25.05 2.62
CA ALA A 201 6.12 -24.38 1.51
C ALA A 201 6.08 -22.85 1.64
N ALA A 202 4.93 -22.27 2.01
CA ALA A 202 4.78 -20.83 2.23
C ALA A 202 5.64 -20.34 3.40
N LEU A 203 5.68 -21.10 4.51
CA LEU A 203 6.53 -20.73 5.65
C LEU A 203 8.01 -20.72 5.26
N GLN A 204 8.49 -21.73 4.57
CA GLN A 204 9.88 -21.77 4.09
C GLN A 204 10.20 -20.60 3.15
N ALA A 205 9.31 -20.28 2.21
CA ALA A 205 9.49 -19.13 1.32
C ALA A 205 9.50 -17.81 2.09
N PHE A 206 8.68 -17.66 3.13
CA PHE A 206 8.66 -16.46 3.99
C PHE A 206 9.96 -16.32 4.79
N VAL A 207 10.47 -17.40 5.37
CA VAL A 207 11.71 -17.41 6.15
C VAL A 207 12.90 -17.07 5.25
N ASN A 208 13.05 -17.73 4.12
CA ASN A 208 14.14 -17.48 3.15
C ASN A 208 14.15 -16.01 2.67
N ARG A 209 12.96 -15.42 2.41
CA ARG A 209 12.84 -14.02 2.05
C ARG A 209 13.21 -13.09 3.22
N GLY A 210 12.84 -13.47 4.43
CA GLY A 210 13.18 -12.74 5.65
C GLY A 210 14.69 -12.65 5.87
N GLU A 211 15.41 -13.74 5.69
CA GLU A 211 16.86 -13.81 5.82
C GLU A 211 17.57 -12.95 4.77
N SER A 212 17.11 -12.98 3.50
CA SER A 212 17.68 -12.15 2.45
C SER A 212 17.50 -10.65 2.68
N SER A 213 16.43 -10.25 3.38
CA SER A 213 16.16 -8.84 3.73
C SER A 213 16.95 -8.35 4.95
N VAL A 214 17.48 -9.26 5.77
CA VAL A 214 18.30 -8.96 6.96
C VAL A 214 19.79 -8.87 6.60
N ARG A 215 20.24 -9.58 5.57
CA ARG A 215 21.60 -9.40 5.06
C ARG A 215 21.72 -8.00 4.46
N PRO A 216 22.59 -7.10 5.01
CA PRO A 216 22.96 -5.90 4.29
C PRO A 216 23.64 -6.38 3.00
N GLU A 217 23.15 -5.92 1.84
CA GLU A 217 23.90 -6.04 0.60
C GLU A 217 25.31 -5.51 0.89
N PRO A 218 26.39 -6.26 0.55
CA PRO A 218 27.72 -5.71 0.64
C PRO A 218 27.70 -4.40 -0.14
N VAL A 219 27.98 -3.30 0.55
CA VAL A 219 28.17 -2.00 -0.09
C VAL A 219 29.39 -2.17 -0.96
N GLU A 220 29.22 -2.58 -2.22
CA GLU A 220 30.25 -2.43 -3.23
C GLU A 220 30.60 -0.95 -3.22
N GLY A 221 31.89 -0.71 -2.93
CA GLY A 221 32.39 0.63 -2.69
C GLY A 221 31.93 1.60 -3.77
N ARG A 222 31.09 2.54 -3.38
CA ARG A 222 31.00 3.78 -4.10
C ARG A 222 32.37 4.42 -3.90
N ASP A 223 33.18 4.32 -4.95
CA ASP A 223 34.34 5.20 -5.10
C ASP A 223 33.80 6.63 -4.95
N ASP A 224 34.03 7.20 -3.79
CA ASP A 224 33.84 8.63 -3.54
C ASP A 224 34.91 9.38 -4.35
N ALA A 225 34.64 9.54 -5.63
CA ALA A 225 35.36 10.53 -6.43
C ALA A 225 34.89 11.91 -5.91
N PRO A 226 35.80 12.74 -5.40
CA PRO A 226 35.45 14.06 -4.91
C PRO A 226 34.87 14.88 -6.09
N ARG A 227 33.61 15.31 -5.97
CA ARG A 227 33.03 16.33 -6.85
C ARG A 227 33.88 17.58 -6.73
N GLN A 228 34.76 17.79 -7.69
CA GLN A 228 35.42 19.07 -7.89
C GLN A 228 34.33 20.11 -8.16
N ALA A 229 34.21 21.06 -7.22
CA ALA A 229 33.49 22.28 -7.42
C ALA A 229 34.16 23.07 -8.56
N GLN A 230 33.55 23.06 -9.73
CA GLN A 230 33.90 24.01 -10.76
C GLN A 230 33.29 25.34 -10.34
N GLY A 231 34.22 26.25 -9.96
CA GLY A 231 33.95 27.62 -9.63
C GLY A 231 33.36 28.37 -10.81
N ALA A 232 32.34 29.13 -10.52
CA ALA A 232 31.85 30.20 -11.37
C ALA A 232 32.93 31.30 -11.41
N SER A 233 33.51 31.54 -12.56
CA SER A 233 34.21 32.78 -12.87
C SER A 233 33.28 33.66 -13.69
N GLU A 234 32.89 34.75 -13.02
CA GLU A 234 32.41 35.98 -13.63
C GLU A 234 33.40 36.47 -14.68
N GLU A 235 32.93 36.83 -15.84
CA GLU A 235 33.49 37.95 -16.58
C GLU A 235 32.36 38.66 -17.31
N ALA A 236 32.08 39.85 -16.76
CA ALA A 236 31.35 40.91 -17.42
C ALA A 236 32.25 41.53 -18.50
N GLN A 237 31.76 41.69 -19.71
CA GLN A 237 32.27 42.68 -20.66
C GLN A 237 31.14 43.15 -21.58
N ASP A 238 30.77 44.41 -21.28
CA ASP A 238 30.61 45.55 -22.17
C ASP A 238 29.85 45.39 -23.49
N ALA A 239 28.79 46.24 -23.54
CA ALA A 239 28.16 46.73 -24.74
C ALA A 239 29.12 47.71 -25.50
N PRO A 240 28.90 47.93 -26.82
CA PRO A 240 28.40 49.28 -27.11
C PRO A 240 27.22 49.33 -28.10
N GLU A 241 26.44 50.39 -27.91
CA GLU A 241 25.56 51.05 -28.84
C GLU A 241 26.19 51.23 -30.24
N GLU A 242 25.38 51.05 -31.26
CA GLU A 242 25.34 52.04 -32.36
C GLU A 242 24.01 51.95 -33.10
N ALA A 243 23.53 53.11 -33.25
CA ALA A 243 22.35 53.68 -33.86
C ALA A 243 22.35 53.63 -35.40
N GLN A 244 21.21 54.13 -35.94
CA GLN A 244 20.92 54.55 -37.31
C GLN A 244 20.41 53.39 -38.23
N GLY A 245 19.36 53.54 -38.97
CA GLY A 245 18.56 54.71 -39.39
C GLY A 245 17.45 54.22 -40.33
N VAL A 246 16.38 54.91 -40.26
CA VAL A 246 15.51 55.49 -41.28
C VAL A 246 15.38 54.80 -42.66
N SER A 247 14.14 54.50 -43.02
CA SER A 247 13.38 54.87 -44.24
C SER A 247 12.13 53.97 -44.32
N GLU A 248 10.93 54.43 -44.17
CA GLU A 248 9.98 55.14 -45.06
C GLU A 248 9.73 54.40 -46.39
N GLU A 249 8.41 54.40 -46.70
CA GLU A 249 7.74 54.20 -47.99
C GLU A 249 7.34 52.72 -48.29
N ASP A 250 6.16 52.37 -48.63
CA ASP A 250 4.96 52.95 -49.23
C ASP A 250 3.98 51.83 -49.52
N GLU A 251 2.70 52.18 -49.45
CA GLU A 251 1.58 51.77 -50.33
C GLU A 251 1.23 50.26 -50.54
N LYS A 252 0.14 49.87 -50.07
CA LYS A 252 -1.21 49.84 -50.69
C LYS A 252 -2.20 49.11 -49.78
#